data_a68992a6e47964aeeef2590734e57c2f
#
_entry.id   a68992a6e47964aeeef2590734e57c2f
#
_cell.length_a   1.000
_cell.length_b   1.000
_cell.length_c   1.000
_cell.angle_alpha   90.00
_cell.angle_beta   90.00
_cell.angle_gamma   90.00
#
_symmetry.space_group_name_H-M   'P 1'
#
loop_
_entity.id
_entity.type
_entity.pdbx_description
1 polymer ?
#
loop_
_entity_poly.entity_id
_entity_poly.type
_entity_poly.pdbx_seq_one_letter_code
_entity_poly.pdbx_strand_id
1 'polypeptide(L)'
;MKKYYTRACNFVYGKSSIELVRKKQNLPLNGNKKISFGQIEILTRTSIKKIDLKDIKKLPKLLKEKINKDLKTIVKKNKNFSSLNFNKIPNIMGILNLTPDSFSDGGKFNKKKKGISHAKNLFKSGADIIDVGGESTRPGSKPVSKKEEWDRIKEILKNVNKKIPLSLDTRKSEIMNKGIQLGVKLINDVSGLSYDSKTVEVLKKNKTPFVIQHSKGTPEKMQKNPKY
;
A
#
# COMPACT_ATOMS: atom_id res chain seq x y z
N MET A 1 0.63 -30.18 -9.78
CA MET A 1 -0.26 -29.24 -10.54
C MET A 1 0.52 -27.97 -10.89
N LYS A 2 0.53 -27.56 -12.17
CA LYS A 2 1.15 -26.28 -12.56
C LYS A 2 0.36 -25.13 -11.93
N LYS A 3 1.03 -24.24 -11.18
CA LYS A 3 0.43 -23.06 -10.57
C LYS A 3 0.30 -21.96 -11.62
N TYR A 4 -0.93 -21.50 -11.85
CA TYR A 4 -1.23 -20.37 -12.74
C TYR A 4 -1.70 -19.18 -11.90
N TYR A 5 -1.32 -17.97 -12.34
CA TYR A 5 -1.80 -16.71 -11.80
C TYR A 5 -2.38 -15.89 -12.94
N THR A 6 -3.47 -15.19 -12.67
CA THR A 6 -4.13 -14.32 -13.63
C THR A 6 -3.89 -12.87 -13.25
N ARG A 7 -3.41 -12.06 -14.19
CA ARG A 7 -3.21 -10.61 -13.99
C ARG A 7 -3.98 -9.86 -15.07
N ALA A 8 -4.76 -8.84 -14.70
CA ALA A 8 -5.37 -7.92 -15.64
C ALA A 8 -4.30 -7.06 -16.31
N CYS A 9 -4.46 -6.78 -17.60
CA CYS A 9 -3.57 -5.92 -18.36
C CYS A 9 -4.32 -5.18 -19.48
N ASN A 10 -3.64 -4.28 -20.19
CA ASN A 10 -4.25 -3.42 -21.21
C ASN A 10 -5.39 -2.57 -20.63
N PHE A 11 -5.03 -1.72 -19.67
CA PHE A 11 -5.99 -0.87 -18.95
C PHE A 11 -6.43 0.32 -19.80
N VAL A 12 -7.73 0.63 -19.70
CA VAL A 12 -8.35 1.82 -20.28
C VAL A 12 -9.00 2.62 -19.15
N TYR A 13 -8.96 3.95 -19.23
CA TYR A 13 -9.38 4.85 -18.18
C TYR A 13 -10.47 5.83 -18.65
N GLY A 14 -11.22 6.39 -17.69
CA GLY A 14 -12.15 7.49 -17.92
C GLY A 14 -13.37 7.12 -18.74
N LYS A 15 -13.80 8.02 -19.63
CA LYS A 15 -15.01 7.87 -20.46
C LYS A 15 -14.91 6.66 -21.39
N SER A 16 -13.78 6.47 -22.05
CA SER A 16 -13.54 5.32 -22.95
C SER A 16 -13.69 3.99 -22.23
N SER A 17 -13.23 3.89 -20.97
CA SER A 17 -13.42 2.71 -20.13
C SER A 17 -14.89 2.40 -19.91
N ILE A 18 -15.70 3.42 -19.56
CA ILE A 18 -17.13 3.27 -19.32
C ILE A 18 -17.84 2.73 -20.55
N GLU A 19 -17.48 3.25 -21.75
CA GLU A 19 -18.07 2.80 -23.01
C GLU A 19 -17.72 1.35 -23.34
N LEU A 20 -16.44 0.96 -23.18
CA LEU A 20 -16.00 -0.41 -23.44
C LEU A 20 -16.65 -1.41 -22.48
N VAL A 21 -16.84 -1.04 -21.21
CA VAL A 21 -17.57 -1.86 -20.23
C VAL A 21 -19.04 -1.97 -20.62
N ARG A 22 -19.69 -0.88 -21.05
CA ARG A 22 -21.07 -0.89 -21.53
C ARG A 22 -21.26 -1.81 -22.75
N LYS A 23 -20.30 -1.78 -23.68
CA LYS A 23 -20.26 -2.65 -24.88
C LYS A 23 -19.83 -4.08 -24.59
N LYS A 24 -19.55 -4.44 -23.31
CA LYS A 24 -19.06 -5.76 -22.87
C LYS A 24 -17.74 -6.18 -23.53
N GLN A 25 -16.95 -5.22 -23.99
CA GLN A 25 -15.62 -5.45 -24.60
C GLN A 25 -14.53 -5.54 -23.53
N ASN A 26 -14.68 -4.77 -22.44
CA ASN A 26 -13.77 -4.77 -21.29
C ASN A 26 -14.50 -5.15 -20.00
N LEU A 27 -13.74 -5.61 -19.02
CA LEU A 27 -14.21 -5.85 -17.64
C LEU A 27 -13.74 -4.73 -16.71
N PRO A 28 -14.59 -4.28 -15.75
CA PRO A 28 -14.22 -3.24 -14.80
C PRO A 28 -13.22 -3.78 -13.76
N LEU A 29 -12.21 -3.01 -13.41
CA LEU A 29 -11.29 -3.33 -12.34
C LEU A 29 -11.94 -2.99 -10.98
N ASN A 30 -12.00 -3.94 -10.05
CA ASN A 30 -12.59 -3.75 -8.72
C ASN A 30 -13.99 -3.13 -8.73
N GLY A 31 -14.80 -3.44 -9.74
CA GLY A 31 -16.13 -2.88 -9.91
C GLY A 31 -16.18 -1.42 -10.37
N ASN A 32 -15.04 -0.79 -10.61
CA ASN A 32 -14.95 0.59 -11.06
C ASN A 32 -14.98 0.68 -12.59
N LYS A 33 -16.11 1.14 -13.14
CA LYS A 33 -16.27 1.29 -14.60
C LYS A 33 -15.36 2.35 -15.23
N LYS A 34 -14.75 3.24 -14.45
CA LYS A 34 -13.78 4.24 -14.96
C LYS A 34 -12.38 3.64 -15.19
N ILE A 35 -12.15 2.39 -14.74
CA ILE A 35 -10.93 1.64 -15.02
C ILE A 35 -11.35 0.26 -15.49
N SER A 36 -10.95 -0.12 -16.69
CA SER A 36 -11.26 -1.43 -17.26
C SER A 36 -10.07 -2.03 -17.97
N PHE A 37 -10.14 -3.31 -18.23
CA PHE A 37 -9.11 -4.05 -18.97
C PHE A 37 -9.74 -4.94 -20.03
N GLY A 38 -9.04 -5.07 -21.16
CA GLY A 38 -9.47 -5.89 -22.31
C GLY A 38 -8.70 -7.19 -22.43
N GLN A 39 -7.60 -7.34 -21.70
CA GLN A 39 -6.71 -8.49 -21.75
C GLN A 39 -6.31 -8.97 -20.38
N ILE A 40 -5.89 -10.23 -20.31
CA ILE A 40 -5.25 -10.82 -19.12
C ILE A 40 -3.92 -11.46 -19.49
N GLU A 41 -3.06 -11.56 -18.50
CA GLU A 41 -1.85 -12.36 -18.56
C GLU A 41 -2.03 -13.61 -17.71
N ILE A 42 -1.67 -14.75 -18.27
CA ILE A 42 -1.57 -16.04 -17.60
C ILE A 42 -0.11 -16.25 -17.25
N LEU A 43 0.19 -16.19 -15.97
CA LEU A 43 1.55 -16.26 -15.43
C LEU A 43 1.84 -17.66 -14.93
N THR A 44 2.98 -18.21 -15.31
CA THR A 44 3.57 -19.43 -14.75
C THR A 44 4.96 -19.09 -14.18
N ARG A 45 5.67 -20.09 -13.65
CA ARG A 45 7.07 -19.87 -13.22
C ARG A 45 8.01 -19.50 -14.37
N THR A 46 7.70 -19.95 -15.60
CA THR A 46 8.62 -19.90 -16.73
C THR A 46 8.08 -19.15 -17.92
N SER A 47 6.81 -18.72 -17.87
CA SER A 47 6.19 -18.06 -19.03
C SER A 47 5.08 -17.09 -18.64
N ILE A 48 4.88 -16.10 -19.51
CA ILE A 48 3.76 -15.16 -19.47
C ILE A 48 3.06 -15.26 -20.81
N LYS A 49 1.76 -15.59 -20.79
CA LYS A 49 0.92 -15.60 -21.99
C LYS A 49 -0.16 -14.53 -21.86
N LYS A 50 -0.17 -13.57 -22.78
CA LYS A 50 -1.21 -12.54 -22.87
C LYS A 50 -2.33 -13.03 -23.81
N ILE A 51 -3.59 -12.84 -23.38
CA ILE A 51 -4.78 -13.20 -24.17
C ILE A 51 -5.87 -12.16 -24.02
N ASP A 52 -6.69 -12.02 -25.07
CA ASP A 52 -7.91 -11.20 -25.02
C ASP A 52 -9.00 -11.88 -24.18
N LEU A 53 -9.86 -11.09 -23.53
CA LEU A 53 -10.99 -11.61 -22.77
C LEU A 53 -11.92 -12.49 -23.62
N LYS A 54 -12.12 -12.14 -24.91
CA LYS A 54 -12.94 -12.92 -25.85
C LYS A 54 -12.38 -14.32 -26.14
N ASP A 55 -11.06 -14.51 -25.98
CA ASP A 55 -10.38 -15.77 -26.28
C ASP A 55 -10.30 -16.73 -25.07
N ILE A 56 -10.73 -16.30 -23.90
CA ILE A 56 -10.79 -17.17 -22.69
C ILE A 56 -11.65 -18.41 -22.96
N LYS A 57 -12.72 -18.27 -23.78
CA LYS A 57 -13.60 -19.40 -24.15
C LYS A 57 -12.89 -20.53 -24.89
N LYS A 58 -11.78 -20.23 -25.60
CA LYS A 58 -10.96 -21.17 -26.38
C LYS A 58 -9.97 -21.96 -25.52
N LEU A 59 -9.81 -21.61 -24.24
CA LEU A 59 -8.85 -22.26 -23.36
C LEU A 59 -9.33 -23.64 -22.89
N PRO A 60 -8.41 -24.55 -22.53
CA PRO A 60 -8.74 -25.82 -21.90
C PRO A 60 -9.62 -25.63 -20.66
N LYS A 61 -10.56 -26.56 -20.43
CA LYS A 61 -11.62 -26.47 -19.38
C LYS A 61 -11.07 -26.05 -18.02
N LEU A 62 -10.08 -26.77 -17.48
CA LEU A 62 -9.51 -26.50 -16.15
C LEU A 62 -8.87 -25.10 -16.04
N LEU A 63 -8.17 -24.67 -17.07
CA LEU A 63 -7.54 -23.34 -17.09
C LEU A 63 -8.61 -22.24 -17.18
N LYS A 64 -9.62 -22.42 -17.99
CA LYS A 64 -10.77 -21.51 -18.11
C LYS A 64 -11.50 -21.35 -16.79
N GLU A 65 -11.78 -22.44 -16.11
CA GLU A 65 -12.45 -22.41 -14.79
C GLU A 65 -11.63 -21.61 -13.77
N LYS A 66 -10.31 -21.86 -13.71
CA LYS A 66 -9.40 -21.12 -12.82
C LYS A 66 -9.38 -19.63 -13.13
N ILE A 67 -9.24 -19.26 -14.42
CA ILE A 67 -9.24 -17.86 -14.86
C ILE A 67 -10.57 -17.19 -14.54
N ASN A 68 -11.70 -17.84 -14.79
CA ASN A 68 -13.02 -17.30 -14.47
C ASN A 68 -13.19 -17.07 -12.96
N LYS A 69 -12.66 -17.94 -12.11
CA LYS A 69 -12.61 -17.73 -10.65
C LYS A 69 -11.78 -16.51 -10.29
N ASP A 70 -10.60 -16.34 -10.88
CA ASP A 70 -9.73 -15.19 -10.64
C ASP A 70 -10.40 -13.88 -11.14
N LEU A 71 -11.01 -13.90 -12.33
CA LEU A 71 -11.73 -12.76 -12.88
C LEU A 71 -12.89 -12.32 -11.97
N LYS A 72 -13.66 -13.25 -11.41
CA LYS A 72 -14.71 -12.92 -10.42
C LYS A 72 -14.14 -12.09 -9.26
N THR A 73 -12.93 -12.41 -8.82
CA THR A 73 -12.24 -11.65 -7.76
C THR A 73 -11.73 -10.30 -8.24
N ILE A 74 -11.12 -10.26 -9.43
CA ILE A 74 -10.56 -9.05 -10.04
C ILE A 74 -11.63 -7.98 -10.33
N VAL A 75 -12.82 -8.41 -10.78
CA VAL A 75 -13.91 -7.49 -11.13
C VAL A 75 -14.80 -7.14 -9.94
N LYS A 76 -14.71 -7.88 -8.83
CA LYS A 76 -15.55 -7.66 -7.66
C LYS A 76 -15.24 -6.30 -7.04
N LYS A 77 -16.28 -5.53 -6.72
CA LYS A 77 -16.14 -4.29 -5.96
C LYS A 77 -15.55 -4.58 -4.59
N ASN A 78 -14.37 -4.03 -4.32
CA ASN A 78 -13.74 -4.14 -3.02
C ASN A 78 -14.41 -3.21 -2.01
N LYS A 79 -14.42 -3.64 -0.75
CA LYS A 79 -14.76 -2.76 0.37
C LYS A 79 -13.68 -1.69 0.51
N ASN A 80 -14.04 -0.55 1.09
CA ASN A 80 -13.05 0.46 1.48
C ASN A 80 -11.99 -0.18 2.39
N PHE A 81 -10.74 0.22 2.20
CA PHE A 81 -9.62 -0.28 2.98
C PHE A 81 -9.17 0.81 3.95
N SER A 82 -9.29 0.53 5.25
CA SER A 82 -9.04 1.54 6.28
C SER A 82 -9.94 2.77 6.07
N SER A 83 -9.33 3.95 5.99
CA SER A 83 -9.99 5.23 5.67
C SER A 83 -10.03 5.54 4.17
N LEU A 84 -9.43 4.69 3.34
CA LEU A 84 -9.34 4.91 1.89
C LEU A 84 -10.64 4.50 1.20
N ASN A 85 -11.18 5.42 0.41
CA ASN A 85 -12.39 5.20 -0.37
C ASN A 85 -12.03 4.78 -1.80
N PHE A 86 -12.18 3.51 -2.12
CA PHE A 86 -11.86 2.99 -3.47
C PHE A 86 -12.84 3.42 -4.57
N ASN A 87 -13.91 4.16 -4.24
CA ASN A 87 -14.71 4.85 -5.25
C ASN A 87 -14.07 6.18 -5.69
N LYS A 88 -13.17 6.76 -4.86
CA LYS A 88 -12.34 7.92 -5.18
C LYS A 88 -11.00 7.42 -5.72
N ILE A 89 -10.65 7.79 -6.94
CA ILE A 89 -9.40 7.40 -7.58
C ILE A 89 -8.80 8.64 -8.25
N PRO A 90 -7.52 8.91 -8.01
CA PRO A 90 -6.61 8.20 -7.11
C PRO A 90 -6.88 8.51 -5.63
N ASN A 91 -6.48 7.57 -4.74
CA ASN A 91 -6.22 7.89 -3.33
C ASN A 91 -4.75 8.32 -3.20
N ILE A 92 -4.50 9.37 -2.43
CA ILE A 92 -3.17 9.97 -2.29
C ILE A 92 -2.69 9.78 -0.85
N MET A 93 -1.51 9.18 -0.69
CA MET A 93 -0.82 9.06 0.59
C MET A 93 0.28 10.13 0.66
N GLY A 94 0.14 11.07 1.58
CA GLY A 94 1.16 12.05 1.89
C GLY A 94 2.22 11.46 2.81
N ILE A 95 3.50 11.62 2.50
CA ILE A 95 4.61 11.07 3.26
C ILE A 95 5.18 12.10 4.22
N LEU A 96 5.24 11.75 5.50
CA LEU A 96 5.81 12.59 6.57
C LEU A 96 6.95 11.85 7.28
N ASN A 97 8.17 12.01 6.79
CA ASN A 97 9.36 11.45 7.40
C ASN A 97 9.89 12.40 8.49
N LEU A 98 10.03 11.88 9.72
CA LEU A 98 10.51 12.62 10.89
C LEU A 98 11.96 12.23 11.24
N THR A 99 12.78 12.05 10.20
CA THR A 99 14.20 11.78 10.35
C THR A 99 15.01 13.09 10.48
N PRO A 100 16.22 13.07 11.06
CA PRO A 100 17.06 14.27 11.19
C PRO A 100 17.26 15.02 9.88
N ASP A 101 17.45 14.29 8.79
CA ASP A 101 17.73 14.85 7.45
C ASP A 101 16.51 15.48 6.78
N SER A 102 15.29 15.10 7.21
CA SER A 102 14.04 15.58 6.59
C SER A 102 13.68 17.03 6.95
N PHE A 103 14.36 17.62 7.95
CA PHE A 103 14.14 18.98 8.43
C PHE A 103 15.46 19.72 8.64
N SER A 104 16.39 19.60 7.69
CA SER A 104 17.77 20.13 7.75
C SER A 104 17.87 21.66 7.80
N ASP A 105 16.78 22.40 7.58
CA ASP A 105 16.80 23.86 7.50
C ASP A 105 16.78 24.55 8.89
N GLY A 106 17.68 24.11 9.78
CA GLY A 106 18.09 24.88 10.93
C GLY A 106 17.03 25.12 12.03
N GLY A 107 17.09 24.37 13.09
CA GLY A 107 16.43 24.76 14.33
C GLY A 107 15.96 23.61 15.22
N LYS A 108 16.72 23.34 16.27
CA LYS A 108 16.43 22.29 17.27
C LYS A 108 15.08 22.42 18.00
N PHE A 109 14.46 23.59 18.00
CA PHE A 109 13.29 23.90 18.82
C PHE A 109 11.92 23.76 18.15
N ASN A 110 11.83 23.52 16.84
CA ASN A 110 10.56 23.59 16.13
C ASN A 110 10.20 22.34 15.31
N LYS A 111 10.96 21.26 15.39
CA LYS A 111 10.74 20.04 14.59
C LYS A 111 9.32 19.45 14.77
N LYS A 112 8.81 19.45 16.01
CA LYS A 112 7.48 18.89 16.34
C LYS A 112 6.35 19.74 15.78
N LYS A 113 6.41 21.08 15.94
CA LYS A 113 5.39 22.01 15.39
C LYS A 113 5.43 22.03 13.86
N LYS A 114 6.63 22.00 13.26
CA LYS A 114 6.81 21.89 11.80
C LYS A 114 6.20 20.59 11.27
N GLY A 115 6.42 19.46 11.91
CA GLY A 115 5.84 18.16 11.52
C GLY A 115 4.31 18.16 11.56
N ILE A 116 3.70 18.71 12.61
CA ILE A 116 2.23 18.84 12.73
C ILE A 116 1.68 19.76 11.62
N SER A 117 2.33 20.90 11.41
CA SER A 117 1.95 21.83 10.33
C SER A 117 2.08 21.17 8.97
N HIS A 118 3.17 20.45 8.72
CA HIS A 118 3.37 19.75 7.45
C HIS A 118 2.33 18.66 7.20
N ALA A 119 1.99 17.85 8.22
CA ALA A 119 0.90 16.87 8.10
C ALA A 119 -0.43 17.54 7.72
N LYS A 120 -0.77 18.68 8.36
CA LYS A 120 -1.97 19.44 8.03
C LYS A 120 -1.93 19.99 6.61
N ASN A 121 -0.79 20.47 6.14
CA ASN A 121 -0.61 20.98 4.79
C ASN A 121 -0.76 19.87 3.74
N LEU A 122 -0.14 18.71 3.94
CA LEU A 122 -0.32 17.54 3.06
C LEU A 122 -1.80 17.18 2.92
N PHE A 123 -2.54 17.14 4.03
CA PHE A 123 -3.97 16.84 4.02
C PHE A 123 -4.78 17.93 3.29
N LYS A 124 -4.51 19.20 3.56
CA LYS A 124 -5.15 20.34 2.84
C LYS A 124 -4.84 20.31 1.34
N SER A 125 -3.65 19.86 0.95
CA SER A 125 -3.24 19.72 -0.45
C SER A 125 -3.84 18.49 -1.16
N GLY A 126 -4.68 17.72 -0.46
CA GLY A 126 -5.46 16.65 -1.08
C GLY A 126 -5.01 15.22 -0.75
N ALA A 127 -4.08 15.03 0.19
CA ALA A 127 -3.78 13.68 0.68
C ALA A 127 -4.98 13.08 1.42
N ASP A 128 -5.28 11.82 1.16
CA ASP A 128 -6.37 11.07 1.79
C ASP A 128 -5.93 10.40 3.10
N ILE A 129 -4.64 10.16 3.25
CA ILE A 129 -4.00 9.59 4.43
C ILE A 129 -2.56 10.12 4.54
N ILE A 130 -2.06 10.30 5.75
CA ILE A 130 -0.68 10.74 5.98
C ILE A 130 0.11 9.58 6.59
N ASP A 131 1.18 9.18 5.92
CA ASP A 131 2.10 8.12 6.38
C ASP A 131 3.23 8.73 7.20
N VAL A 132 3.29 8.37 8.47
CA VAL A 132 4.22 8.96 9.46
C VAL A 132 5.32 7.97 9.74
N GLY A 133 6.57 8.31 9.43
CA GLY A 133 7.75 7.48 9.69
C GLY A 133 8.78 8.17 10.57
N GLY A 134 9.31 7.45 11.56
CA GLY A 134 10.39 7.91 12.46
C GLY A 134 11.76 7.29 12.17
N GLU A 135 11.80 6.25 11.35
CA GLU A 135 13.01 5.56 10.89
C GLU A 135 13.18 5.75 9.39
N SER A 136 14.39 5.99 8.93
CA SER A 136 14.66 6.06 7.49
C SER A 136 14.69 4.66 6.89
N THR A 137 13.93 4.44 5.82
CA THR A 137 13.93 3.20 5.05
C THR A 137 14.73 3.32 3.74
N ARG A 138 15.50 4.42 3.58
CA ARG A 138 16.37 4.62 2.41
C ARG A 138 17.50 3.59 2.41
N PRO A 139 17.97 3.15 1.23
CA PRO A 139 19.15 2.30 1.12
C PRO A 139 20.33 2.87 1.91
N GLY A 140 20.97 2.02 2.72
CA GLY A 140 22.13 2.43 3.54
C GLY A 140 21.79 3.10 4.88
N SER A 141 20.53 3.36 5.18
CA SER A 141 20.14 3.94 6.48
C SER A 141 20.39 2.98 7.64
N LYS A 142 20.87 3.53 8.76
CA LYS A 142 21.06 2.76 9.99
C LYS A 142 19.77 2.63 10.78
N PRO A 143 19.50 1.46 11.39
CA PRO A 143 18.38 1.29 12.28
C PRO A 143 18.45 2.24 13.48
N VAL A 144 17.30 2.73 13.93
CA VAL A 144 17.19 3.51 15.17
C VAL A 144 16.53 2.69 16.27
N SER A 145 16.78 3.05 17.53
CA SER A 145 16.18 2.39 18.68
C SER A 145 14.65 2.63 18.70
N LYS A 146 13.88 1.72 19.34
CA LYS A 146 12.43 1.89 19.54
C LYS A 146 12.12 3.22 20.25
N LYS A 147 12.94 3.59 21.26
CA LYS A 147 12.79 4.84 22.00
C LYS A 147 12.95 6.05 21.09
N GLU A 148 14.00 6.05 20.28
CA GLU A 148 14.28 7.16 19.37
C GLU A 148 13.20 7.32 18.31
N GLU A 149 12.77 6.22 17.67
CA GLU A 149 11.67 6.25 16.71
C GLU A 149 10.39 6.79 17.34
N TRP A 150 10.02 6.28 18.54
CA TRP A 150 8.86 6.74 19.26
C TRP A 150 8.92 8.23 19.62
N ASP A 151 10.07 8.70 20.10
CA ASP A 151 10.27 10.11 20.46
C ASP A 151 10.14 11.07 19.26
N ARG A 152 10.45 10.59 18.06
CA ARG A 152 10.25 11.35 16.83
C ARG A 152 8.78 11.49 16.44
N ILE A 153 7.99 10.44 16.57
CA ILE A 153 6.63 10.36 16.01
C ILE A 153 5.51 10.65 17.03
N LYS A 154 5.71 10.36 18.32
CA LYS A 154 4.64 10.40 19.34
C LYS A 154 3.84 11.71 19.38
N GLU A 155 4.51 12.85 19.25
CA GLU A 155 3.86 14.16 19.31
C GLU A 155 2.99 14.43 18.07
N ILE A 156 3.41 13.93 16.91
CA ILE A 156 2.60 14.03 15.69
C ILE A 156 1.34 13.18 15.85
N LEU A 157 1.47 11.93 16.27
CA LEU A 157 0.34 11.02 16.45
C LEU A 157 -0.68 11.53 17.48
N LYS A 158 -0.20 12.21 18.56
CA LYS A 158 -1.06 12.79 19.60
C LYS A 158 -1.79 14.07 19.14
N ASN A 159 -1.11 14.92 18.37
CA ASN A 159 -1.55 16.29 18.13
C ASN A 159 -2.09 16.56 16.72
N VAL A 160 -1.93 15.62 15.79
CA VAL A 160 -2.61 15.74 14.51
C VAL A 160 -4.10 15.49 14.70
N ASN A 161 -4.92 16.36 14.13
CA ASN A 161 -6.36 16.31 14.25
C ASN A 161 -6.89 14.90 13.91
N LYS A 162 -7.72 14.34 14.80
CA LYS A 162 -8.36 13.01 14.63
C LYS A 162 -9.15 12.87 13.31
N LYS A 163 -9.47 13.97 12.63
CA LYS A 163 -10.09 13.97 11.30
C LYS A 163 -9.11 13.64 10.15
N ILE A 164 -7.79 13.72 10.41
CA ILE A 164 -6.77 13.36 9.42
C ILE A 164 -6.39 11.90 9.63
N PRO A 165 -6.70 11.01 8.67
CA PRO A 165 -6.30 9.61 8.79
C PRO A 165 -4.78 9.49 8.77
N LEU A 166 -4.22 8.70 9.70
CA LEU A 166 -2.80 8.44 9.79
C LEU A 166 -2.49 6.98 9.47
N SER A 167 -1.46 6.79 8.68
CA SER A 167 -0.70 5.56 8.53
C SER A 167 0.59 5.68 9.34
N LEU A 168 1.12 4.57 9.82
CA LEU A 168 2.36 4.51 10.55
C LEU A 168 3.36 3.61 9.84
N ASP A 169 4.43 4.22 9.32
CA ASP A 169 5.56 3.50 8.72
C ASP A 169 6.51 3.04 9.82
N THR A 170 6.42 1.78 10.16
CA THR A 170 7.30 1.14 11.14
C THR A 170 7.32 -0.38 10.96
N ARG A 171 8.44 -0.99 11.30
CA ARG A 171 8.64 -2.45 11.31
C ARG A 171 8.73 -3.02 12.73
N LYS A 172 8.51 -2.18 13.77
CA LYS A 172 8.64 -2.57 15.18
C LYS A 172 7.28 -2.73 15.84
N SER A 173 6.95 -3.92 16.29
CA SER A 173 5.65 -4.30 16.86
C SER A 173 5.21 -3.41 18.04
N GLU A 174 6.15 -3.03 18.91
CA GLU A 174 5.87 -2.14 20.05
C GLU A 174 5.43 -0.75 19.58
N ILE A 175 6.09 -0.19 18.55
CA ILE A 175 5.73 1.10 17.97
C ILE A 175 4.38 1.02 17.26
N MET A 176 4.11 -0.08 16.52
CA MET A 176 2.81 -0.36 15.94
C MET A 176 1.70 -0.33 16.99
N ASN A 177 1.88 -1.07 18.09
CA ASN A 177 0.88 -1.15 19.15
C ASN A 177 0.60 0.23 19.77
N LYS A 178 1.64 1.00 20.10
CA LYS A 178 1.50 2.37 20.63
C LYS A 178 0.79 3.30 19.65
N GLY A 179 1.12 3.22 18.36
CA GLY A 179 0.47 4.01 17.31
C GLY A 179 -1.02 3.66 17.13
N ILE A 180 -1.35 2.37 17.14
CA ILE A 180 -2.73 1.90 17.06
C ILE A 180 -3.57 2.42 18.24
N GLN A 181 -3.03 2.39 19.46
CA GLN A 181 -3.68 2.95 20.63
C GLN A 181 -3.94 4.45 20.52
N LEU A 182 -3.12 5.18 19.77
CA LEU A 182 -3.34 6.61 19.46
C LEU A 182 -4.27 6.83 18.26
N GLY A 183 -4.83 5.77 17.70
CA GLY A 183 -5.85 5.87 16.64
C GLY A 183 -5.32 5.87 15.21
N VAL A 184 -4.08 5.43 14.98
CA VAL A 184 -3.56 5.14 13.63
C VAL A 184 -4.48 4.16 12.91
N LYS A 185 -4.75 4.43 11.64
CA LYS A 185 -5.73 3.68 10.82
C LYS A 185 -5.11 2.60 9.95
N LEU A 186 -3.82 2.69 9.69
CA LEU A 186 -3.09 1.82 8.79
C LEU A 186 -1.66 1.62 9.31
N ILE A 187 -1.15 0.41 9.25
CA ILE A 187 0.28 0.14 9.44
C ILE A 187 0.92 -0.10 8.09
N ASN A 188 2.03 0.57 7.83
CA ASN A 188 2.86 0.37 6.64
C ASN A 188 4.18 -0.28 7.09
N ASP A 189 4.35 -1.56 6.78
CA ASP A 189 5.54 -2.33 7.18
C ASP A 189 6.41 -2.66 5.96
N VAL A 190 7.46 -1.89 5.78
CA VAL A 190 8.44 -2.06 4.69
C VAL A 190 9.24 -3.36 4.78
N SER A 191 9.26 -4.03 5.94
CA SER A 191 9.93 -5.32 6.11
C SER A 191 9.08 -6.52 5.68
N GLY A 192 7.81 -6.30 5.30
CA GLY A 192 6.89 -7.38 4.97
C GLY A 192 6.63 -8.32 6.15
N LEU A 193 6.53 -7.79 7.36
CA LEU A 193 6.31 -8.49 8.64
C LEU A 193 7.46 -9.41 9.06
N SER A 194 8.65 -9.25 8.47
CA SER A 194 9.79 -10.14 8.72
C SER A 194 10.76 -9.65 9.81
N TYR A 195 10.69 -8.36 10.18
CA TYR A 195 11.66 -7.75 11.09
C TYR A 195 11.41 -8.09 12.57
N ASP A 196 10.16 -8.05 13.01
CA ASP A 196 9.77 -8.28 14.41
C ASP A 196 8.72 -9.39 14.47
N SER A 197 9.07 -10.48 15.12
CA SER A 197 8.22 -11.68 15.22
C SER A 197 6.86 -11.45 15.86
N LYS A 198 6.71 -10.40 16.68
CA LYS A 198 5.46 -10.03 17.36
C LYS A 198 4.52 -9.19 16.49
N THR A 199 4.96 -8.76 15.31
CA THR A 199 4.16 -7.89 14.43
C THR A 199 2.82 -8.52 14.06
N VAL A 200 2.83 -9.78 13.64
CA VAL A 200 1.60 -10.50 13.25
C VAL A 200 0.61 -10.59 14.39
N GLU A 201 1.08 -10.85 15.61
CA GLU A 201 0.23 -10.91 16.81
C GLU A 201 -0.43 -9.57 17.11
N VAL A 202 0.36 -8.48 17.08
CA VAL A 202 -0.14 -7.12 17.31
C VAL A 202 -1.21 -6.74 16.29
N LEU A 203 -0.96 -6.98 15.00
CA LEU A 203 -1.92 -6.67 13.93
C LEU A 203 -3.20 -7.49 14.04
N LYS A 204 -3.09 -8.80 14.34
CA LYS A 204 -4.23 -9.70 14.52
C LYS A 204 -5.09 -9.29 15.73
N LYS A 205 -4.46 -9.00 16.88
CA LYS A 205 -5.14 -8.57 18.10
C LYS A 205 -5.94 -7.30 17.89
N ASN A 206 -5.36 -6.32 17.22
CA ASN A 206 -5.99 -5.01 17.01
C ASN A 206 -6.87 -4.94 15.74
N LYS A 207 -6.87 -5.99 14.91
CA LYS A 207 -7.59 -6.02 13.60
C LYS A 207 -7.27 -4.80 12.73
N THR A 208 -6.04 -4.29 12.83
CA THR A 208 -5.61 -3.09 12.12
C THR A 208 -5.26 -3.44 10.68
N PRO A 209 -5.77 -2.70 9.68
CA PRO A 209 -5.32 -2.81 8.31
C PRO A 209 -3.83 -2.53 8.18
N PHE A 210 -3.16 -3.23 7.27
CA PHE A 210 -1.73 -3.06 7.05
C PHE A 210 -1.33 -3.28 5.59
N VAL A 211 -0.21 -2.67 5.22
CA VAL A 211 0.45 -2.84 3.92
C VAL A 211 1.68 -3.70 4.13
N ILE A 212 1.84 -4.70 3.27
CA ILE A 212 3.04 -5.55 3.21
C ILE A 212 3.83 -5.14 1.98
N GLN A 213 5.04 -4.65 2.20
CA GLN A 213 5.98 -4.42 1.11
C GLN A 213 6.81 -5.68 0.85
N HIS A 214 6.97 -6.06 -0.40
CA HIS A 214 7.97 -7.06 -0.77
C HIS A 214 9.32 -6.36 -0.94
N SER A 215 10.28 -6.74 -0.12
CA SER A 215 11.68 -6.31 -0.24
C SER A 215 12.62 -7.50 -0.10
N LYS A 216 13.78 -7.42 -0.75
CA LYS A 216 14.83 -8.42 -0.62
C LYS A 216 15.95 -7.86 0.25
N GLY A 217 16.05 -8.37 1.48
CA GLY A 217 17.00 -7.89 2.47
C GLY A 217 16.52 -6.70 3.28
N THR A 218 17.42 -6.13 4.09
CA THR A 218 17.16 -4.94 4.91
C THR A 218 17.46 -3.66 4.11
N PRO A 219 16.94 -2.48 4.49
CA PRO A 219 17.27 -1.20 3.86
C PRO A 219 18.77 -1.00 3.70
N GLU A 220 19.56 -1.48 4.65
CA GLU A 220 21.02 -1.40 4.65
C GLU A 220 21.68 -2.22 3.53
N LYS A 221 21.07 -3.34 3.12
CA LYS A 221 21.67 -4.32 2.19
C LYS A 221 20.86 -4.54 0.91
N MET A 222 19.65 -4.03 0.80
CA MET A 222 18.71 -4.35 -0.28
C MET A 222 19.18 -3.99 -1.69
N GLN A 223 20.17 -3.10 -1.81
CA GLN A 223 20.78 -2.71 -3.09
C GLN A 223 22.09 -3.48 -3.41
N LYS A 224 22.56 -4.35 -2.50
CA LYS A 224 23.79 -5.13 -2.73
C LYS A 224 23.44 -6.41 -3.51
N ASN A 225 23.74 -6.43 -4.81
CA ASN A 225 23.54 -7.58 -5.72
C ASN A 225 22.16 -8.25 -5.58
N PRO A 226 21.05 -7.56 -5.79
CA PRO A 226 19.73 -8.14 -5.65
C PRO A 226 19.51 -9.18 -6.75
N LYS A 227 19.34 -10.45 -6.36
CA LYS A 227 18.93 -11.54 -7.26
C LYS A 227 17.47 -11.87 -6.98
N TYR A 228 16.62 -11.78 -7.99
CA TYR A 228 15.19 -12.08 -7.93
C TYR A 228 14.87 -13.43 -8.60
#